data_dd46436df408ec0f58f7f0d8e94de041
#
_entry.id   dd46436df408ec0f58f7f0d8e94de041
#
_cell.length_a   1.000
_cell.length_b   1.000
_cell.length_c   1.000
_cell.angle_alpha   90.00
_cell.angle_beta   90.00
_cell.angle_gamma   90.00
#
_symmetry.space_group_name_H-M   'P 1'
#
loop_
_entity.id
_entity.type
_entity.pdbx_description
1 polymer ?
#
loop_
_entity_poly.entity_id
_entity_poly.type
_entity_poly.pdbx_seq_one_letter_code
_entity_poly.pdbx_strand_id
1 'polypeptide(L)'
;MILASILCALVVVMTVVPYTGYISIGGVLEITTLHIVTILAGVLLGWKYGAIVGGVWGLTCILRCIIALPIYKPFGFANVFVAFLPRVCVGAVAGLLFSLMKRTHVARTPSIMIAAIGGTLTNTVLVLSAMTIYCKVHGVEGYETAGVYTVLQSIVASLAALNGIVELLAAVIIVPAVYFALQPRDAVLGVDLGASATKLALMKGRKCIKTLLAEKDEPLEDAIRRMNPGHVDRIALTGVGASYIEGNVMGLPTVKVEEFTALARGAKQNARVHNCLLVSVGTGTAFVRVSPVHTVHLGGSGMGGGMLKGMCRALCGTENMQEFYDLAEKGDLTRVDLVLKDVSQGSISNLQPDTTVANLAKLDPQASKEDIAAGIYNLVFQSLGVMAAFATKGLLTRKIVMVGTITQYPGAAAILDTVAKLHRVKFIIPENAGFITAMGAATEY
;
A
#
# COMPACT_ATOMS: atom_id res chain seq x y z
N MET A 1 -8.63 -24.74 10.40
CA MET A 1 -9.17 -25.23 11.70
C MET A 1 -8.68 -24.40 12.88
N ILE A 2 -7.37 -24.21 13.08
CA ILE A 2 -6.81 -23.47 14.24
C ILE A 2 -7.45 -22.08 14.43
N LEU A 3 -7.54 -21.26 13.37
CA LEU A 3 -8.13 -19.92 13.47
C LEU A 3 -9.61 -19.96 13.86
N ALA A 4 -10.37 -20.95 13.36
CA ALA A 4 -11.78 -21.11 13.76
C ALA A 4 -11.92 -21.43 15.24
N SER A 5 -11.07 -22.30 15.79
CA SER A 5 -11.05 -22.62 17.21
C SER A 5 -10.68 -21.41 18.07
N ILE A 6 -9.72 -20.59 17.62
CA ILE A 6 -9.36 -19.35 18.29
C ILE A 6 -10.54 -18.37 18.31
N LEU A 7 -11.26 -18.21 17.20
CA LEU A 7 -12.42 -17.33 17.12
C LEU A 7 -13.59 -17.84 17.99
N CYS A 8 -13.80 -19.17 18.06
CA CYS A 8 -14.77 -19.77 19.01
C CYS A 8 -14.38 -19.49 20.47
N ALA A 9 -13.12 -19.69 20.83
CA ALA A 9 -12.62 -19.39 22.16
C ALA A 9 -12.78 -17.90 22.50
N LEU A 10 -12.48 -17.01 21.54
CA LEU A 10 -12.65 -15.57 21.69
C LEU A 10 -14.12 -15.21 21.98
N VAL A 11 -15.09 -15.81 21.26
CA VAL A 11 -16.53 -15.62 21.51
C VAL A 11 -16.90 -16.03 22.94
N VAL A 12 -16.40 -17.17 23.43
CA VAL A 12 -16.66 -17.63 24.79
C VAL A 12 -16.07 -16.64 25.80
N VAL A 13 -14.81 -16.26 25.66
CA VAL A 13 -14.13 -15.29 26.54
C VAL A 13 -14.89 -13.96 26.56
N MET A 14 -15.22 -13.41 25.39
CA MET A 14 -15.95 -12.14 25.30
C MET A 14 -17.38 -12.23 25.89
N THR A 15 -17.97 -13.41 25.91
CA THR A 15 -19.30 -13.56 26.57
C THR A 15 -19.19 -13.52 28.10
N VAL A 16 -18.08 -14.05 28.64
CA VAL A 16 -17.89 -14.18 30.09
C VAL A 16 -17.27 -12.92 30.71
N VAL A 17 -16.32 -12.29 30.00
CA VAL A 17 -15.64 -11.09 30.50
C VAL A 17 -16.53 -9.86 30.34
N PRO A 18 -16.83 -9.14 31.45
CA PRO A 18 -17.69 -7.95 31.40
C PRO A 18 -17.17 -6.89 30.42
N TYR A 19 -18.06 -6.17 29.77
CA TYR A 19 -17.79 -5.04 28.85
C TYR A 19 -17.01 -5.38 27.61
N THR A 20 -16.77 -6.64 27.27
CA THR A 20 -16.07 -7.04 26.05
C THR A 20 -17.02 -7.48 24.93
N GLY A 21 -17.91 -8.43 25.21
CA GLY A 21 -18.90 -8.95 24.25
C GLY A 21 -20.23 -8.22 24.28
N TYR A 22 -20.59 -7.70 25.45
CA TYR A 22 -21.84 -6.97 25.73
C TYR A 22 -21.48 -5.71 26.53
N ILE A 23 -21.63 -4.56 25.90
CA ILE A 23 -21.33 -3.25 26.50
C ILE A 23 -22.63 -2.61 26.91
N SER A 24 -22.93 -2.59 28.23
CA SER A 24 -24.10 -1.92 28.77
C SER A 24 -23.77 -0.44 29.04
N ILE A 25 -24.56 0.45 28.46
CA ILE A 25 -24.46 1.91 28.65
C ILE A 25 -25.70 2.37 29.43
N GLY A 26 -25.51 2.82 30.69
CA GLY A 26 -26.57 3.35 31.53
C GLY A 26 -27.64 2.34 31.93
N GLY A 27 -27.40 1.03 31.83
CA GLY A 27 -28.33 -0.03 32.20
C GLY A 27 -29.54 -0.23 31.26
N VAL A 28 -29.67 0.58 30.23
CA VAL A 28 -30.81 0.56 29.29
C VAL A 28 -30.39 0.10 27.88
N LEU A 29 -29.16 0.39 27.47
CA LEU A 29 -28.65 0.09 26.14
C LEU A 29 -27.55 -0.99 26.25
N GLU A 30 -27.70 -2.11 25.53
CA GLU A 30 -26.71 -3.16 25.44
C GLU A 30 -26.20 -3.27 23.99
N ILE A 31 -24.95 -2.89 23.77
CA ILE A 31 -24.28 -3.01 22.46
C ILE A 31 -23.57 -4.35 22.45
N THR A 32 -23.79 -5.17 21.41
CA THR A 32 -23.07 -6.44 21.25
C THR A 32 -21.94 -6.30 20.25
N THR A 33 -20.74 -6.81 20.59
CA THR A 33 -19.57 -6.86 19.72
C THR A 33 -19.31 -8.25 19.16
N LEU A 34 -20.00 -9.28 19.66
CA LEU A 34 -19.82 -10.69 19.29
C LEU A 34 -20.19 -10.98 17.84
N HIS A 35 -21.12 -10.22 17.25
CA HIS A 35 -21.44 -10.34 15.84
C HIS A 35 -20.24 -10.00 14.95
N ILE A 36 -19.35 -9.09 15.37
CA ILE A 36 -18.12 -8.72 14.65
C ILE A 36 -17.20 -9.94 14.48
N VAL A 37 -16.99 -10.71 15.56
CA VAL A 37 -16.17 -11.93 15.53
C VAL A 37 -16.79 -12.99 14.63
N THR A 38 -18.12 -13.13 14.68
CA THR A 38 -18.87 -14.09 13.87
C THR A 38 -18.83 -13.73 12.38
N ILE A 39 -19.02 -12.45 12.04
CA ILE A 39 -18.88 -11.93 10.68
C ILE A 39 -17.44 -12.15 10.16
N LEU A 40 -16.43 -11.83 11.00
CA LEU A 40 -15.04 -12.00 10.67
C LEU A 40 -14.72 -13.47 10.36
N ALA A 41 -15.26 -14.43 11.12
CA ALA A 41 -15.13 -15.84 10.83
C ALA A 41 -15.72 -16.21 9.46
N GLY A 42 -16.89 -15.69 9.13
CA GLY A 42 -17.54 -15.89 7.82
C GLY A 42 -16.71 -15.34 6.67
N VAL A 43 -16.16 -14.13 6.82
CA VAL A 43 -15.34 -13.46 5.79
C VAL A 43 -13.95 -14.10 5.62
N LEU A 44 -13.28 -14.49 6.72
CA LEU A 44 -11.94 -15.07 6.68
C LEU A 44 -11.94 -16.54 6.27
N LEU A 45 -12.87 -17.34 6.80
CA LEU A 45 -12.84 -18.80 6.72
C LEU A 45 -13.98 -19.38 5.87
N GLY A 46 -14.90 -18.52 5.43
CA GLY A 46 -16.06 -18.92 4.65
C GLY A 46 -17.29 -19.24 5.50
N TRP A 47 -18.46 -19.35 4.84
CA TRP A 47 -19.77 -19.41 5.47
C TRP A 47 -19.94 -20.57 6.48
N LYS A 48 -19.32 -21.74 6.22
CA LYS A 48 -19.40 -22.89 7.13
C LYS A 48 -18.80 -22.60 8.51
N TYR A 49 -17.60 -22.01 8.52
CA TYR A 49 -16.93 -21.64 9.77
C TYR A 49 -17.60 -20.43 10.44
N GLY A 50 -18.12 -19.48 9.65
CA GLY A 50 -18.96 -18.40 10.17
C GLY A 50 -20.18 -18.94 10.90
N ALA A 51 -20.87 -19.94 10.33
CA ALA A 51 -22.00 -20.62 10.96
C ALA A 51 -21.60 -21.31 12.27
N ILE A 52 -20.45 -22.01 12.31
CA ILE A 52 -19.94 -22.69 13.51
C ILE A 52 -19.66 -21.67 14.63
N VAL A 53 -18.93 -20.59 14.34
CA VAL A 53 -18.63 -19.54 15.34
C VAL A 53 -19.89 -18.83 15.81
N GLY A 54 -20.86 -18.59 14.90
CA GLY A 54 -22.19 -18.08 15.24
C GLY A 54 -23.00 -19.05 16.14
N GLY A 55 -22.85 -20.35 15.91
CA GLY A 55 -23.45 -21.38 16.76
C GLY A 55 -22.87 -21.34 18.18
N VAL A 56 -21.56 -21.22 18.32
CA VAL A 56 -20.93 -21.05 19.65
C VAL A 56 -21.46 -19.79 20.33
N TRP A 57 -21.55 -18.66 19.61
CA TRP A 57 -22.15 -17.44 20.17
C TRP A 57 -23.62 -17.67 20.61
N GLY A 58 -24.42 -18.33 19.77
CA GLY A 58 -25.80 -18.63 20.12
C GLY A 58 -25.93 -19.49 21.38
N LEU A 59 -25.05 -20.50 21.54
CA LEU A 59 -25.02 -21.32 22.77
C LEU A 59 -24.61 -20.47 23.98
N THR A 60 -23.62 -19.62 23.87
CA THR A 60 -23.23 -18.74 24.98
C THR A 60 -24.33 -17.73 25.33
N CYS A 61 -25.15 -17.26 24.36
CA CYS A 61 -26.33 -16.44 24.61
C CYS A 61 -27.37 -17.19 25.48
N ILE A 62 -27.66 -18.44 25.13
CA ILE A 62 -28.61 -19.27 25.90
C ILE A 62 -28.11 -19.46 27.33
N LEU A 63 -26.86 -19.86 27.50
CA LEU A 63 -26.23 -20.05 28.81
C LEU A 63 -26.25 -18.74 29.63
N ARG A 64 -25.89 -17.61 29.03
CA ARG A 64 -25.93 -16.30 29.68
C ARG A 64 -27.37 -15.94 30.15
N CYS A 65 -28.37 -16.19 29.32
CA CYS A 65 -29.77 -15.95 29.67
C CYS A 65 -30.22 -16.83 30.85
N ILE A 66 -29.79 -18.10 30.88
CA ILE A 66 -30.19 -19.03 31.94
C ILE A 66 -29.52 -18.68 33.27
N ILE A 67 -28.22 -18.37 33.25
CA ILE A 67 -27.38 -18.24 34.46
C ILE A 67 -27.36 -16.80 34.98
N ALA A 68 -27.08 -15.82 34.08
CA ALA A 68 -26.77 -14.46 34.50
C ALA A 68 -27.92 -13.47 34.34
N LEU A 69 -28.82 -13.66 33.37
CA LEU A 69 -29.86 -12.69 33.02
C LEU A 69 -31.22 -13.34 32.79
N PRO A 70 -31.82 -13.95 33.85
CA PRO A 70 -33.11 -14.63 33.74
C PRO A 70 -34.24 -13.73 33.24
N ILE A 71 -34.13 -12.42 33.40
CA ILE A 71 -35.10 -11.41 32.95
C ILE A 71 -35.42 -11.48 31.45
N TYR A 72 -34.50 -12.01 30.64
CA TYR A 72 -34.68 -12.18 29.19
C TYR A 72 -35.32 -13.52 28.80
N LYS A 73 -35.60 -14.45 29.77
CA LYS A 73 -36.26 -15.74 29.51
C LYS A 73 -37.66 -15.58 28.91
N PRO A 74 -38.54 -14.68 29.41
CA PRO A 74 -39.87 -14.49 28.83
C PRO A 74 -39.85 -14.09 27.36
N PHE A 75 -38.78 -13.41 26.89
CA PHE A 75 -38.60 -12.98 25.50
C PHE A 75 -37.96 -14.04 24.61
N GLY A 76 -37.80 -15.26 25.11
CA GLY A 76 -37.30 -16.39 24.32
C GLY A 76 -35.80 -16.48 24.16
N PHE A 77 -34.98 -15.69 24.85
CA PHE A 77 -33.50 -15.75 24.73
C PHE A 77 -32.88 -17.04 25.32
N ALA A 78 -33.65 -17.87 25.99
CA ALA A 78 -33.29 -19.25 26.33
C ALA A 78 -33.67 -20.26 25.25
N ASN A 79 -34.36 -19.83 24.17
CA ASN A 79 -34.85 -20.68 23.11
C ASN A 79 -33.90 -20.71 21.90
N VAL A 80 -33.72 -21.89 21.30
CA VAL A 80 -32.84 -22.11 20.15
C VAL A 80 -33.24 -21.25 18.96
N PHE A 81 -34.53 -21.04 18.71
CA PHE A 81 -35.01 -20.26 17.56
C PHE A 81 -34.72 -18.76 17.70
N VAL A 82 -34.70 -18.22 18.93
CA VAL A 82 -34.44 -16.79 19.18
C VAL A 82 -32.96 -16.50 19.41
N ALA A 83 -32.26 -17.35 20.14
CA ALA A 83 -30.86 -17.09 20.52
C ALA A 83 -29.83 -17.80 19.66
N PHE A 84 -30.08 -19.03 19.20
CA PHE A 84 -29.08 -19.81 18.48
C PHE A 84 -29.16 -19.62 16.97
N LEU A 85 -30.32 -19.88 16.38
CA LEU A 85 -30.46 -19.89 14.92
C LEU A 85 -30.07 -18.55 14.25
N PRO A 86 -30.48 -17.38 14.73
CA PRO A 86 -30.06 -16.10 14.16
C PRO A 86 -28.54 -15.90 14.14
N ARG A 87 -27.86 -16.34 15.20
CA ARG A 87 -26.41 -16.20 15.34
C ARG A 87 -25.65 -17.07 14.34
N VAL A 88 -26.12 -18.29 14.09
CA VAL A 88 -25.62 -19.16 13.00
C VAL A 88 -25.77 -18.47 11.66
N CYS A 89 -26.94 -17.87 11.41
CA CYS A 89 -27.20 -17.16 10.15
C CYS A 89 -26.30 -15.94 9.93
N VAL A 90 -25.93 -15.21 10.98
CA VAL A 90 -25.01 -14.04 10.87
C VAL A 90 -23.72 -14.41 10.16
N GLY A 91 -23.03 -15.42 10.65
CA GLY A 91 -21.76 -15.85 10.08
C GLY A 91 -21.88 -16.49 8.69
N ALA A 92 -22.96 -17.27 8.49
CA ALA A 92 -23.23 -17.88 7.20
C ALA A 92 -23.53 -16.83 6.12
N VAL A 93 -24.40 -15.87 6.38
CA VAL A 93 -24.79 -14.81 5.45
C VAL A 93 -23.58 -13.90 5.13
N ALA A 94 -22.82 -13.50 6.14
CA ALA A 94 -21.61 -12.69 5.92
C ALA A 94 -20.61 -13.41 5.01
N GLY A 95 -20.36 -14.70 5.25
CA GLY A 95 -19.45 -15.50 4.42
C GLY A 95 -19.96 -15.73 3.00
N LEU A 96 -21.27 -15.94 2.82
CA LEU A 96 -21.90 -16.08 1.50
C LEU A 96 -21.87 -14.77 0.71
N LEU A 97 -22.21 -13.64 1.33
CA LEU A 97 -22.17 -12.32 0.69
C LEU A 97 -20.74 -12.00 0.24
N PHE A 98 -19.75 -12.22 1.09
CA PHE A 98 -18.36 -11.99 0.71
C PHE A 98 -17.92 -12.89 -0.46
N SER A 99 -18.30 -14.17 -0.46
CA SER A 99 -18.02 -15.10 -1.56
C SER A 99 -18.68 -14.68 -2.88
N LEU A 100 -19.90 -14.16 -2.80
CA LEU A 100 -20.63 -13.64 -3.96
C LEU A 100 -19.96 -12.40 -4.53
N MET A 101 -19.60 -11.43 -3.67
CA MET A 101 -18.91 -10.21 -4.10
C MET A 101 -17.55 -10.49 -4.74
N LYS A 102 -16.82 -11.50 -4.27
CA LYS A 102 -15.58 -11.94 -4.94
C LYS A 102 -15.78 -12.37 -6.39
N ARG A 103 -16.92 -12.95 -6.74
CA ARG A 103 -17.24 -13.40 -8.11
C ARG A 103 -17.59 -12.24 -9.04
N THR A 104 -18.03 -11.11 -8.49
CA THR A 104 -18.48 -9.93 -9.26
C THR A 104 -17.38 -8.89 -9.48
N HIS A 105 -16.10 -9.23 -9.23
CA HIS A 105 -14.94 -8.34 -9.37
C HIS A 105 -15.02 -7.03 -8.55
N VAL A 106 -15.87 -6.96 -7.55
CA VAL A 106 -15.91 -5.84 -6.60
C VAL A 106 -14.63 -5.82 -5.77
N ALA A 107 -14.06 -4.63 -5.54
CA ALA A 107 -12.86 -4.47 -4.73
C ALA A 107 -13.02 -5.08 -3.34
N ARG A 108 -11.93 -5.58 -2.75
CA ARG A 108 -11.96 -6.34 -1.48
C ARG A 108 -12.60 -5.56 -0.33
N THR A 109 -12.24 -4.26 -0.18
CA THR A 109 -12.74 -3.44 0.94
C THR A 109 -14.27 -3.30 0.92
N PRO A 110 -14.92 -2.82 -0.16
CA PRO A 110 -16.38 -2.76 -0.23
C PRO A 110 -17.03 -4.14 -0.09
N SER A 111 -16.42 -5.22 -0.59
CA SER A 111 -16.96 -6.58 -0.41
C SER A 111 -17.03 -6.99 1.06
N ILE A 112 -16.02 -6.65 1.86
CA ILE A 112 -15.99 -6.93 3.29
C ILE A 112 -17.01 -6.05 4.03
N MET A 113 -17.13 -4.78 3.65
CA MET A 113 -18.10 -3.85 4.23
C MET A 113 -19.54 -4.32 3.97
N ILE A 114 -19.86 -4.76 2.75
CA ILE A 114 -21.18 -5.34 2.41
C ILE A 114 -21.46 -6.59 3.24
N ALA A 115 -20.47 -7.47 3.42
CA ALA A 115 -20.61 -8.65 4.27
C ALA A 115 -20.85 -8.28 5.74
N ALA A 116 -20.15 -7.23 6.23
CA ALA A 116 -20.35 -6.73 7.60
C ALA A 116 -21.75 -6.15 7.81
N ILE A 117 -22.21 -5.31 6.88
CA ILE A 117 -23.57 -4.76 6.88
C ILE A 117 -24.60 -5.89 6.85
N GLY A 118 -24.47 -6.83 5.90
CA GLY A 118 -25.40 -7.96 5.77
C GLY A 118 -25.45 -8.85 7.00
N GLY A 119 -24.31 -9.15 7.61
CA GLY A 119 -24.24 -9.93 8.85
C GLY A 119 -24.91 -9.22 10.02
N THR A 120 -24.64 -7.91 10.21
CA THR A 120 -25.27 -7.12 11.29
C THR A 120 -26.78 -7.02 11.09
N LEU A 121 -27.23 -6.71 9.88
CA LEU A 121 -28.68 -6.67 9.57
C LEU A 121 -29.34 -8.03 9.79
N THR A 122 -28.69 -9.13 9.41
CA THR A 122 -29.19 -10.49 9.63
C THR A 122 -29.45 -10.76 11.13
N ASN A 123 -28.53 -10.33 12.00
CA ASN A 123 -28.71 -10.45 13.44
C ASN A 123 -29.96 -9.71 13.89
N THR A 124 -30.10 -8.42 13.57
CA THR A 124 -31.20 -7.58 14.00
C THR A 124 -32.53 -8.11 13.49
N VAL A 125 -32.63 -8.39 12.19
CA VAL A 125 -33.88 -8.85 11.57
C VAL A 125 -34.33 -10.19 12.14
N LEU A 126 -33.45 -11.18 12.18
CA LEU A 126 -33.81 -12.53 12.60
C LEU A 126 -34.11 -12.60 14.10
N VAL A 127 -33.35 -11.90 14.95
CA VAL A 127 -33.59 -11.89 16.40
C VAL A 127 -34.92 -11.24 16.73
N LEU A 128 -35.17 -10.05 16.19
CA LEU A 128 -36.44 -9.34 16.50
C LEU A 128 -37.66 -10.07 15.93
N SER A 129 -37.53 -10.65 14.73
CA SER A 129 -38.62 -11.47 14.16
C SER A 129 -38.90 -12.72 15.02
N ALA A 130 -37.87 -13.47 15.37
CA ALA A 130 -38.00 -14.69 16.17
C ALA A 130 -38.53 -14.38 17.59
N MET A 131 -38.04 -13.31 18.22
CA MET A 131 -38.49 -12.84 19.52
C MET A 131 -39.98 -12.46 19.50
N THR A 132 -40.39 -11.65 18.51
CA THR A 132 -41.80 -11.23 18.40
C THR A 132 -42.74 -12.43 18.19
N ILE A 133 -42.35 -13.37 17.32
CA ILE A 133 -43.10 -14.61 17.08
C ILE A 133 -43.18 -15.44 18.37
N TYR A 134 -42.06 -15.61 19.05
CA TYR A 134 -41.98 -16.36 20.30
C TYR A 134 -42.90 -15.74 21.38
N CYS A 135 -42.82 -14.43 21.61
CA CYS A 135 -43.63 -13.72 22.60
C CYS A 135 -45.12 -13.82 22.29
N LYS A 136 -45.50 -13.72 21.02
CA LYS A 136 -46.89 -13.89 20.58
C LYS A 136 -47.44 -15.30 20.89
N VAL A 137 -46.66 -16.34 20.53
CA VAL A 137 -47.05 -17.74 20.72
C VAL A 137 -47.18 -18.09 22.21
N HIS A 138 -46.34 -17.48 23.07
CA HIS A 138 -46.34 -17.77 24.51
C HIS A 138 -47.17 -16.78 25.33
N GLY A 139 -47.94 -15.90 24.67
CA GLY A 139 -48.88 -14.96 25.36
C GLY A 139 -48.16 -13.95 26.26
N VAL A 140 -46.98 -13.47 25.84
CA VAL A 140 -46.25 -12.43 26.58
C VAL A 140 -47.05 -11.13 26.49
N GLU A 141 -47.30 -10.48 27.62
CA GLU A 141 -48.06 -9.24 27.73
C GLU A 141 -47.50 -8.17 26.77
N GLY A 142 -48.40 -7.54 26.01
CA GLY A 142 -48.06 -6.54 24.99
C GLY A 142 -47.71 -7.10 23.61
N TYR A 143 -47.68 -8.43 23.43
CA TYR A 143 -47.38 -9.07 22.13
C TYR A 143 -48.56 -9.85 21.54
N GLU A 144 -49.75 -9.85 22.18
CA GLU A 144 -50.91 -10.64 21.78
C GLU A 144 -51.38 -10.32 20.36
N THR A 145 -51.33 -9.03 19.98
CA THR A 145 -51.73 -8.54 18.65
C THR A 145 -50.55 -8.37 17.68
N ALA A 146 -49.36 -8.80 18.11
CA ALA A 146 -48.17 -8.62 17.30
C ALA A 146 -48.26 -9.30 15.93
N GLY A 147 -47.91 -8.59 14.89
CA GLY A 147 -47.91 -9.02 13.49
C GLY A 147 -46.72 -8.50 12.71
N VAL A 148 -46.78 -8.64 11.38
CA VAL A 148 -45.68 -8.18 10.50
C VAL A 148 -45.33 -6.70 10.73
N TYR A 149 -46.36 -5.86 10.97
CA TYR A 149 -46.17 -4.43 11.24
C TYR A 149 -45.36 -4.19 12.51
N THR A 150 -45.68 -4.91 13.60
CA THR A 150 -44.94 -4.84 14.86
C THR A 150 -43.46 -5.24 14.69
N VAL A 151 -43.20 -6.31 13.92
CA VAL A 151 -41.85 -6.74 13.60
C VAL A 151 -41.10 -5.65 12.82
N LEU A 152 -41.74 -5.08 11.79
CA LEU A 152 -41.11 -4.01 10.98
C LEU A 152 -40.80 -2.77 11.81
N GLN A 153 -41.74 -2.34 12.67
CA GLN A 153 -41.49 -1.22 13.58
C GLN A 153 -40.34 -1.51 14.55
N SER A 154 -40.28 -2.72 15.13
CA SER A 154 -39.16 -3.09 16.02
C SER A 154 -37.83 -3.11 15.32
N ILE A 155 -37.76 -3.58 14.06
CA ILE A 155 -36.54 -3.57 13.25
C ILE A 155 -36.12 -2.13 12.95
N VAL A 156 -37.03 -1.28 12.48
CA VAL A 156 -36.73 0.12 12.16
C VAL A 156 -36.28 0.89 13.40
N ALA A 157 -36.99 0.71 14.51
CA ALA A 157 -36.65 1.33 15.79
C ALA A 157 -35.25 0.90 16.28
N SER A 158 -34.93 -0.40 16.18
CA SER A 158 -33.61 -0.93 16.57
C SER A 158 -32.50 -0.41 15.67
N LEU A 159 -32.69 -0.33 14.35
CA LEU A 159 -31.68 0.20 13.42
C LEU A 159 -31.51 1.71 13.56
N ALA A 160 -32.58 2.45 13.88
CA ALA A 160 -32.53 3.89 14.12
C ALA A 160 -32.03 4.24 15.53
N ALA A 161 -32.05 3.30 16.47
CA ALA A 161 -31.50 3.51 17.80
C ALA A 161 -29.97 3.64 17.77
N LEU A 162 -29.40 4.37 18.73
CA LEU A 162 -27.98 4.63 18.83
C LEU A 162 -27.14 3.34 18.82
N ASN A 163 -27.57 2.31 19.52
CA ASN A 163 -26.89 1.01 19.57
C ASN A 163 -26.85 0.32 18.21
N GLY A 164 -27.92 0.32 17.43
CA GLY A 164 -27.94 -0.27 16.07
C GLY A 164 -26.97 0.45 15.12
N ILE A 165 -26.93 1.79 15.18
CA ILE A 165 -26.01 2.59 14.38
C ILE A 165 -24.54 2.33 14.79
N VAL A 166 -24.26 2.30 16.10
CA VAL A 166 -22.92 2.04 16.62
C VAL A 166 -22.44 0.63 16.28
N GLU A 167 -23.30 -0.39 16.42
CA GLU A 167 -22.98 -1.77 16.04
C GLU A 167 -22.64 -1.89 14.55
N LEU A 168 -23.43 -1.26 13.68
CA LEU A 168 -23.20 -1.26 12.24
C LEU A 168 -21.89 -0.58 11.86
N LEU A 169 -21.64 0.62 12.40
CA LEU A 169 -20.41 1.38 12.14
C LEU A 169 -19.18 0.62 12.67
N ALA A 170 -19.27 0.05 13.86
CA ALA A 170 -18.19 -0.75 14.43
C ALA A 170 -17.88 -1.96 13.54
N ALA A 171 -18.88 -2.69 13.07
CA ALA A 171 -18.67 -3.82 12.17
C ALA A 171 -18.02 -3.40 10.83
N VAL A 172 -18.50 -2.31 10.23
CA VAL A 172 -17.99 -1.79 8.94
C VAL A 172 -16.53 -1.31 9.04
N ILE A 173 -16.10 -0.84 10.21
CA ILE A 173 -14.73 -0.37 10.43
C ILE A 173 -13.81 -1.52 10.90
N ILE A 174 -14.24 -2.27 11.90
CA ILE A 174 -13.38 -3.27 12.57
C ILE A 174 -13.18 -4.51 11.69
N VAL A 175 -14.23 -5.02 11.03
CA VAL A 175 -14.11 -6.25 10.23
C VAL A 175 -13.10 -6.08 9.09
N PRO A 176 -13.11 -5.03 8.25
CA PRO A 176 -12.05 -4.82 7.26
C PRO A 176 -10.67 -4.64 7.88
N ALA A 177 -10.56 -3.85 8.96
CA ALA A 177 -9.28 -3.60 9.63
C ALA A 177 -8.62 -4.90 10.11
N VAL A 178 -9.39 -5.74 10.82
CA VAL A 178 -8.89 -7.04 11.32
C VAL A 178 -8.67 -8.03 10.17
N TYR A 179 -9.54 -8.04 9.16
CA TYR A 179 -9.36 -8.88 7.99
C TYR A 179 -7.99 -8.63 7.33
N PHE A 180 -7.67 -7.37 7.01
CA PHE A 180 -6.39 -7.03 6.40
C PHE A 180 -5.18 -7.23 7.33
N ALA A 181 -5.38 -7.12 8.65
CA ALA A 181 -4.32 -7.40 9.62
C ALA A 181 -3.98 -8.90 9.71
N LEU A 182 -4.97 -9.78 9.54
CA LEU A 182 -4.83 -11.23 9.62
C LEU A 182 -4.50 -11.90 8.28
N GLN A 183 -4.65 -11.20 7.14
CA GLN A 183 -4.28 -11.79 5.85
C GLN A 183 -2.76 -11.95 5.77
N PRO A 184 -2.29 -13.14 5.36
CA PRO A 184 -0.90 -13.31 4.99
C PRO A 184 -0.56 -12.30 3.89
N ARG A 185 0.49 -11.53 4.08
CA ARG A 185 0.97 -10.63 3.04
C ARG A 185 1.77 -11.48 2.06
N ASP A 186 1.32 -11.51 0.80
CA ASP A 186 2.03 -12.21 -0.26
C ASP A 186 3.46 -11.68 -0.37
N ALA A 187 4.39 -12.59 -0.51
CA ALA A 187 5.78 -12.29 -0.84
C ALA A 187 5.89 -12.23 -2.37
N VAL A 188 6.05 -11.03 -2.90
CA VAL A 188 6.15 -10.79 -4.34
C VAL A 188 7.57 -10.35 -4.68
N LEU A 189 8.18 -11.03 -5.63
CA LEU A 189 9.47 -10.66 -6.19
C LEU A 189 9.24 -9.73 -7.38
N GLY A 190 9.52 -8.45 -7.22
CA GLY A 190 9.53 -7.49 -8.31
C GLY A 190 10.88 -7.51 -9.02
N VAL A 191 10.84 -7.53 -10.33
CA VAL A 191 12.02 -7.55 -11.19
C VAL A 191 11.90 -6.45 -12.23
N ASP A 192 12.85 -5.54 -12.23
CA ASP A 192 13.03 -4.50 -13.23
C ASP A 192 14.15 -4.91 -14.19
N LEU A 193 13.77 -5.35 -15.36
CA LEU A 193 14.68 -5.76 -16.46
C LEU A 193 15.03 -4.53 -17.29
N GLY A 194 15.86 -3.65 -16.73
CA GLY A 194 16.31 -2.44 -17.41
C GLY A 194 17.34 -2.70 -18.50
N ALA A 195 17.55 -1.73 -19.41
CA ALA A 195 18.51 -1.84 -20.51
C ALA A 195 19.97 -2.04 -20.05
N SER A 196 20.36 -1.53 -18.89
CA SER A 196 21.74 -1.59 -18.38
C SER A 196 21.92 -2.45 -17.15
N ALA A 197 20.85 -2.81 -16.45
CA ALA A 197 20.93 -3.60 -15.22
C ALA A 197 19.57 -4.20 -14.86
N THR A 198 19.59 -5.40 -14.34
CA THR A 198 18.43 -6.07 -13.76
C THR A 198 18.41 -5.84 -12.24
N LYS A 199 17.28 -5.40 -11.73
CA LYS A 199 17.07 -5.08 -10.30
C LYS A 199 15.95 -5.91 -9.74
N LEU A 200 16.20 -6.51 -8.59
CA LEU A 200 15.25 -7.35 -7.88
C LEU A 200 14.88 -6.72 -6.54
N ALA A 201 13.60 -6.78 -6.18
CA ALA A 201 13.09 -6.33 -4.90
C ALA A 201 12.06 -7.31 -4.35
N LEU A 202 12.36 -7.94 -3.20
CA LEU A 202 11.42 -8.79 -2.49
C LEU A 202 10.52 -7.93 -1.61
N MET A 203 9.24 -7.93 -1.92
CA MET A 203 8.22 -7.19 -1.17
C MET A 203 7.32 -8.14 -0.38
N LYS A 204 7.04 -7.81 0.88
CA LYS A 204 6.00 -8.48 1.68
C LYS A 204 4.93 -7.45 2.05
N GLY A 205 3.85 -7.44 1.29
CA GLY A 205 2.90 -6.33 1.31
C GLY A 205 3.57 -5.01 0.91
N ARG A 206 3.58 -4.03 1.83
CA ARG A 206 4.21 -2.71 1.58
C ARG A 206 5.68 -2.62 2.03
N LYS A 207 6.22 -3.64 2.66
CA LYS A 207 7.59 -3.62 3.19
C LYS A 207 8.54 -4.26 2.18
N CYS A 208 9.61 -3.54 1.83
CA CYS A 208 10.75 -4.11 1.13
C CYS A 208 11.59 -4.93 2.13
N ILE A 209 11.79 -6.20 1.81
CA ILE A 209 12.53 -7.15 2.66
C ILE A 209 13.99 -7.23 2.22
N LYS A 210 14.22 -7.27 0.89
CA LYS A 210 15.54 -7.46 0.31
C LYS A 210 15.58 -6.85 -1.09
N THR A 211 16.71 -6.29 -1.46
CA THR A 211 16.99 -5.82 -2.82
C THR A 211 18.26 -6.44 -3.33
N LEU A 212 18.36 -6.62 -4.65
CA LEU A 212 19.56 -7.11 -5.32
C LEU A 212 19.71 -6.42 -6.66
N LEU A 213 20.91 -5.93 -6.94
CA LEU A 213 21.36 -5.58 -8.29
C LEU A 213 22.01 -6.82 -8.91
N ALA A 214 21.50 -7.27 -10.03
CA ALA A 214 22.11 -8.38 -10.76
C ALA A 214 23.46 -7.94 -11.34
N GLU A 215 24.38 -8.90 -11.46
CA GLU A 215 25.65 -8.69 -12.12
C GLU A 215 25.43 -8.49 -13.63
N LYS A 216 26.45 -7.93 -14.29
CA LYS A 216 26.38 -7.73 -15.73
C LYS A 216 26.26 -9.10 -16.41
N ASP A 217 25.30 -9.22 -17.31
CA ASP A 217 25.03 -10.43 -18.11
C ASP A 217 24.61 -11.67 -17.27
N GLU A 218 24.28 -11.49 -15.98
CA GLU A 218 23.78 -12.56 -15.11
C GLU A 218 22.36 -12.97 -15.53
N PRO A 219 22.12 -14.29 -15.78
CA PRO A 219 20.77 -14.79 -16.03
C PRO A 219 19.82 -14.50 -14.87
N LEU A 220 18.55 -14.20 -15.19
CA LEU A 220 17.55 -13.82 -14.18
C LEU A 220 17.39 -14.89 -13.09
N GLU A 221 17.36 -16.15 -13.49
CA GLU A 221 17.20 -17.27 -12.55
C GLU A 221 18.38 -17.37 -11.58
N ASP A 222 19.58 -17.09 -12.02
CA ASP A 222 20.79 -17.11 -11.17
C ASP A 222 20.80 -15.93 -10.21
N ALA A 223 20.42 -14.75 -10.67
CA ALA A 223 20.21 -13.58 -9.82
C ALA A 223 19.15 -13.85 -8.74
N ILE A 224 18.04 -14.53 -9.09
CA ILE A 224 17.00 -14.92 -8.11
C ILE A 224 17.58 -15.93 -7.10
N ARG A 225 18.33 -16.94 -7.55
CA ARG A 225 18.98 -17.92 -6.65
C ARG A 225 19.98 -17.24 -5.72
N ARG A 226 20.81 -16.33 -6.25
CA ARG A 226 21.78 -15.55 -5.47
C ARG A 226 21.11 -14.63 -4.45
N MET A 227 19.98 -14.03 -4.81
CA MET A 227 19.16 -13.25 -3.89
C MET A 227 18.66 -14.10 -2.73
N ASN A 228 18.41 -15.39 -2.95
CA ASN A 228 17.83 -16.31 -1.97
C ASN A 228 16.61 -15.69 -1.26
N PRO A 229 15.50 -15.47 -1.98
CA PRO A 229 14.36 -14.72 -1.44
C PRO A 229 13.53 -15.50 -0.42
N GLY A 230 13.79 -16.81 -0.24
CA GLY A 230 12.94 -17.72 0.52
C GLY A 230 11.63 -18.02 -0.22
N HIS A 231 10.52 -18.06 0.51
CA HIS A 231 9.21 -18.28 -0.11
C HIS A 231 8.75 -17.03 -0.88
N VAL A 232 8.37 -17.23 -2.15
CA VAL A 232 7.82 -16.24 -3.06
C VAL A 232 6.52 -16.78 -3.64
N ASP A 233 5.44 -16.02 -3.53
CA ASP A 233 4.13 -16.43 -4.05
C ASP A 233 4.00 -16.16 -5.55
N ARG A 234 4.68 -15.11 -6.05
CA ARG A 234 4.69 -14.75 -7.48
C ARG A 234 5.83 -13.79 -7.84
N ILE A 235 6.09 -13.68 -9.13
CA ILE A 235 7.06 -12.73 -9.72
C ILE A 235 6.31 -11.67 -10.51
N ALA A 236 6.73 -10.40 -10.38
CA ALA A 236 6.22 -9.27 -11.14
C ALA A 236 7.36 -8.66 -11.96
N LEU A 237 7.28 -8.78 -13.28
CA LEU A 237 8.30 -8.29 -14.21
C LEU A 237 7.91 -6.90 -14.73
N THR A 238 8.91 -6.04 -14.88
CA THR A 238 8.78 -4.73 -15.51
C THR A 238 10.08 -4.35 -16.23
N GLY A 239 10.11 -3.19 -16.87
CA GLY A 239 11.23 -2.73 -17.67
C GLY A 239 11.21 -3.28 -19.10
N VAL A 240 12.07 -2.70 -19.97
CA VAL A 240 12.11 -3.02 -21.40
C VAL A 240 12.39 -4.51 -21.69
N GLY A 241 13.21 -5.15 -20.85
CA GLY A 241 13.57 -6.56 -20.97
C GLY A 241 12.43 -7.53 -20.62
N ALA A 242 11.40 -7.08 -19.92
CA ALA A 242 10.27 -7.93 -19.54
C ALA A 242 9.47 -8.45 -20.75
N SER A 243 9.57 -7.78 -21.91
CA SER A 243 8.93 -8.20 -23.15
C SER A 243 9.48 -9.53 -23.68
N TYR A 244 10.75 -9.83 -23.43
CA TYR A 244 11.43 -11.04 -23.92
C TYR A 244 11.19 -12.29 -23.05
N ILE A 245 10.63 -12.13 -21.85
CA ILE A 245 10.34 -13.26 -20.97
C ILE A 245 8.93 -13.77 -21.28
N GLU A 246 8.81 -15.03 -21.64
CA GLU A 246 7.53 -15.69 -21.86
C GLU A 246 7.24 -16.72 -20.76
N GLY A 247 5.96 -16.85 -20.38
CA GLY A 247 5.52 -17.81 -19.38
C GLY A 247 5.95 -17.49 -17.95
N ASN A 248 6.00 -18.52 -17.13
CA ASN A 248 6.32 -18.44 -15.71
C ASN A 248 7.81 -18.59 -15.45
N VAL A 249 8.39 -17.68 -14.68
CA VAL A 249 9.82 -17.73 -14.28
C VAL A 249 9.96 -18.71 -13.11
N MET A 250 10.85 -19.69 -13.24
CA MET A 250 11.13 -20.72 -12.24
C MET A 250 9.85 -21.47 -11.75
N GLY A 251 8.84 -21.59 -12.60
CA GLY A 251 7.57 -22.24 -12.26
C GLY A 251 6.63 -21.42 -11.36
N LEU A 252 7.02 -20.20 -10.98
CA LEU A 252 6.19 -19.30 -10.17
C LEU A 252 5.24 -18.47 -11.05
N PRO A 253 4.00 -18.20 -10.60
CA PRO A 253 3.09 -17.30 -11.30
C PRO A 253 3.78 -15.96 -11.60
N THR A 254 3.86 -15.61 -12.89
CA THR A 254 4.59 -14.42 -13.34
C THR A 254 3.64 -13.47 -14.04
N VAL A 255 3.68 -12.20 -13.64
CA VAL A 255 2.87 -11.12 -14.24
C VAL A 255 3.77 -10.03 -14.78
N LYS A 256 3.37 -9.42 -15.89
CA LYS A 256 4.06 -8.25 -16.45
C LYS A 256 3.33 -6.98 -16.01
N VAL A 257 4.10 -6.01 -15.54
CA VAL A 257 3.60 -4.69 -15.12
C VAL A 257 4.24 -3.64 -16.01
N GLU A 258 3.43 -2.75 -16.55
CA GLU A 258 3.90 -1.65 -17.40
C GLU A 258 4.84 -0.75 -16.57
N GLU A 259 5.96 -0.31 -17.18
CA GLU A 259 7.09 0.33 -16.49
C GLU A 259 6.70 1.63 -15.76
N PHE A 260 5.95 2.54 -16.41
CA PHE A 260 5.54 3.78 -15.75
C PHE A 260 4.49 3.56 -14.65
N THR A 261 3.69 2.53 -14.79
CA THR A 261 2.77 2.09 -13.74
C THR A 261 3.53 1.57 -12.52
N ALA A 262 4.50 0.68 -12.74
CA ALA A 262 5.37 0.18 -11.68
C ALA A 262 6.11 1.32 -11.00
N LEU A 263 6.72 2.20 -11.77
CA LEU A 263 7.46 3.36 -11.31
C LEU A 263 6.59 4.28 -10.43
N ALA A 264 5.37 4.61 -10.89
CA ALA A 264 4.44 5.46 -10.14
C ALA A 264 3.97 4.81 -8.83
N ARG A 265 3.69 3.50 -8.84
CA ARG A 265 3.31 2.74 -7.63
C ARG A 265 4.44 2.75 -6.61
N GLY A 266 5.66 2.44 -7.06
CA GLY A 266 6.84 2.43 -6.22
C GLY A 266 7.13 3.79 -5.60
N ALA A 267 7.03 4.87 -6.38
CA ALA A 267 7.23 6.23 -5.89
C ALA A 267 6.15 6.65 -4.87
N LYS A 268 4.85 6.41 -5.16
CA LYS A 268 3.76 6.70 -4.23
C LYS A 268 3.96 6.02 -2.88
N GLN A 269 4.41 4.77 -2.90
CA GLN A 269 4.60 3.98 -1.68
C GLN A 269 5.82 4.43 -0.87
N ASN A 270 6.97 4.64 -1.54
CA ASN A 270 8.25 4.86 -0.84
C ASN A 270 8.50 6.34 -0.55
N ALA A 271 8.15 7.25 -1.45
CA ALA A 271 8.26 8.69 -1.20
C ALA A 271 7.05 9.25 -0.43
N ARG A 272 5.97 8.48 -0.25
CA ARG A 272 4.69 8.90 0.35
C ARG A 272 4.12 10.17 -0.29
N VAL A 273 4.29 10.30 -1.60
CA VAL A 273 3.86 11.46 -2.38
C VAL A 273 2.89 11.00 -3.47
N HIS A 274 1.66 11.51 -3.43
CA HIS A 274 0.60 11.13 -4.37
C HIS A 274 0.44 12.12 -5.55
N ASN A 275 1.08 13.30 -5.47
CA ASN A 275 1.07 14.30 -6.55
C ASN A 275 2.48 14.89 -6.67
N CYS A 276 3.19 14.51 -7.72
CA CYS A 276 4.58 14.92 -7.97
C CYS A 276 4.95 14.82 -9.46
N LEU A 277 6.06 15.47 -9.80
CA LEU A 277 6.86 15.07 -10.96
C LEU A 277 7.81 13.95 -10.51
N LEU A 278 7.76 12.83 -11.16
CA LEU A 278 8.67 11.72 -10.95
C LEU A 278 9.70 11.73 -12.07
N VAL A 279 10.98 11.71 -11.70
CA VAL A 279 12.13 11.70 -12.61
C VAL A 279 12.88 10.39 -12.42
N SER A 280 12.78 9.51 -13.38
CA SER A 280 13.45 8.22 -13.38
C SER A 280 14.77 8.32 -14.13
N VAL A 281 15.88 8.27 -13.40
CA VAL A 281 17.23 8.39 -13.95
C VAL A 281 17.85 7.00 -14.08
N GLY A 282 17.61 6.39 -15.24
CA GLY A 282 18.21 5.13 -15.66
C GLY A 282 19.39 5.33 -16.60
N THR A 283 19.46 4.57 -17.68
CA THR A 283 20.42 4.79 -18.80
C THR A 283 20.23 6.17 -19.43
N GLY A 284 18.98 6.52 -19.73
CA GLY A 284 18.50 7.87 -19.94
C GLY A 284 17.58 8.31 -18.79
N THR A 285 16.82 9.38 -18.99
CA THR A 285 15.91 9.92 -17.97
C THR A 285 14.50 10.07 -18.54
N ALA A 286 13.51 9.61 -17.79
CA ALA A 286 12.10 9.82 -18.08
C ALA A 286 11.47 10.75 -17.05
N PHE A 287 10.60 11.65 -17.53
CA PHE A 287 9.82 12.57 -16.74
C PHE A 287 8.36 12.12 -16.73
N VAL A 288 7.81 11.81 -15.57
CA VAL A 288 6.48 11.21 -15.42
C VAL A 288 5.67 12.05 -14.41
N ARG A 289 4.55 12.57 -14.85
CA ARG A 289 3.57 13.19 -13.93
C ARG A 289 2.83 12.10 -13.18
N VAL A 290 2.88 12.14 -11.87
CA VAL A 290 2.12 11.25 -10.97
C VAL A 290 1.09 12.08 -10.23
N SER A 291 -0.18 11.70 -10.35
CA SER A 291 -1.30 12.27 -9.60
C SER A 291 -2.11 11.16 -8.93
N PRO A 292 -3.08 11.46 -8.06
CA PRO A 292 -3.93 10.42 -7.46
C PRO A 292 -4.67 9.56 -8.49
N VAL A 293 -5.07 10.17 -9.62
CA VAL A 293 -5.95 9.55 -10.62
C VAL A 293 -5.16 9.07 -11.84
N HIS A 294 -4.16 9.84 -12.30
CA HIS A 294 -3.46 9.58 -13.56
C HIS A 294 -1.95 9.58 -13.41
N THR A 295 -1.30 8.72 -14.19
CA THR A 295 0.15 8.71 -14.44
C THR A 295 0.36 9.00 -15.92
N VAL A 296 1.17 10.01 -16.24
CA VAL A 296 1.41 10.46 -17.63
C VAL A 296 2.89 10.64 -17.87
N HIS A 297 3.42 9.97 -18.88
CA HIS A 297 4.77 10.21 -19.38
C HIS A 297 4.80 11.57 -20.09
N LEU A 298 5.64 12.49 -19.62
CA LEU A 298 5.77 13.85 -20.18
C LEU A 298 6.84 13.93 -21.27
N GLY A 299 7.82 13.04 -21.21
CA GLY A 299 8.95 13.01 -22.13
C GLY A 299 10.19 12.45 -21.46
N GLY A 300 11.31 12.48 -22.16
CA GLY A 300 12.58 11.97 -21.67
C GLY A 300 13.78 12.73 -22.21
N SER A 301 14.95 12.36 -21.73
CA SER A 301 16.24 12.88 -22.17
C SER A 301 17.25 11.74 -22.27
N GLY A 302 18.17 11.81 -23.24
CA GLY A 302 19.34 10.93 -23.30
C GLY A 302 20.36 11.17 -22.18
N MET A 303 20.17 12.20 -21.38
CA MET A 303 20.98 12.49 -20.20
C MET A 303 20.61 11.54 -19.06
N GLY A 304 21.58 10.84 -18.50
CA GLY A 304 21.37 9.86 -17.43
C GLY A 304 22.64 9.06 -17.14
N GLY A 305 22.47 7.89 -16.53
CA GLY A 305 23.59 7.02 -16.16
C GLY A 305 24.42 6.53 -17.33
N GLY A 306 23.79 6.33 -18.50
CA GLY A 306 24.52 5.96 -19.72
C GLY A 306 25.47 7.06 -20.20
N MET A 307 24.98 8.30 -20.26
CA MET A 307 25.83 9.47 -20.61
C MET A 307 26.92 9.66 -19.56
N LEU A 308 26.57 9.63 -18.28
CA LEU A 308 27.56 9.76 -17.19
C LEU A 308 28.67 8.74 -17.32
N LYS A 309 28.37 7.46 -17.53
CA LYS A 309 29.34 6.39 -17.71
C LYS A 309 30.20 6.59 -18.97
N GLY A 310 29.58 7.02 -20.08
CA GLY A 310 30.28 7.29 -21.33
C GLY A 310 31.32 8.41 -21.18
N MET A 311 30.94 9.52 -20.55
CA MET A 311 31.85 10.65 -20.30
C MET A 311 32.94 10.29 -19.29
N CYS A 312 32.60 9.55 -18.24
CA CYS A 312 33.55 9.05 -17.25
C CYS A 312 34.64 8.22 -17.90
N ARG A 313 34.29 7.27 -18.78
CA ARG A 313 35.25 6.47 -19.54
C ARG A 313 36.11 7.32 -20.46
N ALA A 314 35.50 8.23 -21.21
CA ALA A 314 36.18 9.02 -22.21
C ALA A 314 37.12 10.07 -21.60
N LEU A 315 36.74 10.73 -20.52
CA LEU A 315 37.45 11.90 -19.99
C LEU A 315 38.21 11.59 -18.69
N CYS A 316 37.76 10.67 -17.86
CA CYS A 316 38.44 10.28 -16.61
C CYS A 316 39.22 8.96 -16.76
N GLY A 317 38.96 8.17 -17.81
CA GLY A 317 39.67 6.91 -18.10
C GLY A 317 39.26 5.76 -17.20
N THR A 318 38.11 5.83 -16.54
CA THR A 318 37.54 4.73 -15.70
C THR A 318 36.12 4.36 -16.11
N GLU A 319 35.78 3.08 -15.98
CA GLU A 319 34.41 2.57 -16.12
C GLU A 319 33.80 2.24 -14.76
N ASN A 320 34.59 2.28 -13.70
CA ASN A 320 34.15 2.03 -12.35
C ASN A 320 33.42 3.28 -11.80
N MET A 321 32.12 3.17 -11.62
CA MET A 321 31.33 4.31 -11.15
C MET A 321 31.66 4.72 -9.73
N GLN A 322 32.10 3.81 -8.85
CA GLN A 322 32.52 4.17 -7.51
C GLN A 322 33.80 5.01 -7.56
N GLU A 323 34.81 4.59 -8.32
CA GLU A 323 36.02 5.35 -8.55
C GLU A 323 35.71 6.75 -9.12
N PHE A 324 34.77 6.84 -10.07
CA PHE A 324 34.36 8.12 -10.63
C PHE A 324 33.75 9.05 -9.58
N TYR A 325 32.90 8.52 -8.66
CA TYR A 325 32.32 9.34 -7.58
C TYR A 325 33.38 9.78 -6.58
N ASP A 326 34.35 8.91 -6.26
CA ASP A 326 35.46 9.24 -5.38
C ASP A 326 36.37 10.35 -5.98
N LEU A 327 36.50 10.36 -7.30
CA LEU A 327 37.17 11.47 -8.03
C LEU A 327 36.32 12.74 -7.94
N ALA A 328 35.03 12.65 -8.28
CA ALA A 328 34.13 13.82 -8.30
C ALA A 328 34.01 14.51 -6.94
N GLU A 329 34.07 13.75 -5.83
CA GLU A 329 34.02 14.29 -4.49
C GLU A 329 35.28 15.11 -4.13
N LYS A 330 36.41 14.80 -4.74
CA LYS A 330 37.69 15.48 -4.49
C LYS A 330 37.93 16.68 -5.43
N GLY A 331 37.19 16.74 -6.54
CA GLY A 331 37.38 17.75 -7.56
C GLY A 331 36.73 19.10 -7.26
N ASP A 332 37.27 20.13 -7.86
CA ASP A 332 36.74 21.50 -7.87
C ASP A 332 36.15 21.82 -9.24
N LEU A 333 34.82 21.75 -9.35
CA LEU A 333 34.10 22.03 -10.60
C LEU A 333 34.36 23.46 -11.13
N THR A 334 34.70 24.42 -10.26
CA THR A 334 34.96 25.80 -10.70
C THR A 334 36.21 25.96 -11.58
N ARG A 335 37.03 24.90 -11.65
CA ARG A 335 38.20 24.86 -12.55
C ARG A 335 37.84 24.47 -13.98
N VAL A 336 36.74 23.73 -14.17
CA VAL A 336 36.30 23.24 -15.48
C VAL A 336 35.01 23.90 -15.95
N ASP A 337 34.12 24.30 -15.02
CA ASP A 337 32.90 25.05 -15.31
C ASP A 337 33.16 26.57 -15.32
N LEU A 338 32.51 27.29 -16.24
CA LEU A 338 32.42 28.75 -16.16
C LEU A 338 31.35 29.09 -15.12
N VAL A 339 31.74 29.77 -14.05
CA VAL A 339 30.85 30.16 -12.97
C VAL A 339 30.57 31.66 -12.96
N LEU A 340 29.55 32.09 -12.21
CA LEU A 340 29.07 33.49 -12.22
C LEU A 340 30.17 34.49 -11.84
N LYS A 341 31.03 34.19 -10.87
CA LYS A 341 32.15 35.03 -10.46
C LYS A 341 33.20 35.25 -11.56
N ASP A 342 33.26 34.36 -12.56
CA ASP A 342 34.20 34.51 -13.69
C ASP A 342 33.71 35.56 -14.70
N VAL A 343 32.41 35.85 -14.76
CA VAL A 343 31.81 36.70 -15.80
C VAL A 343 31.13 37.95 -15.23
N SER A 344 31.00 38.08 -13.91
CA SER A 344 30.36 39.23 -13.27
C SER A 344 31.03 39.57 -11.95
N GLN A 345 31.34 40.88 -11.78
CA GLN A 345 31.83 41.43 -10.49
C GLN A 345 30.73 41.76 -9.50
N GLY A 346 29.46 41.68 -9.91
CA GLY A 346 28.32 42.05 -9.09
C GLY A 346 27.37 40.83 -8.88
N SER A 347 26.50 40.91 -7.84
CA SER A 347 25.46 39.95 -7.63
C SER A 347 24.39 40.04 -8.72
N ILE A 348 24.06 38.95 -9.36
CA ILE A 348 22.96 38.84 -10.32
C ILE A 348 21.78 38.17 -9.60
N SER A 349 20.80 38.98 -9.20
CA SER A 349 19.60 38.50 -8.50
C SER A 349 19.97 37.65 -7.26
N ASN A 350 19.40 36.44 -7.11
CA ASN A 350 19.62 35.55 -5.99
C ASN A 350 20.65 34.44 -6.33
N LEU A 351 21.46 34.62 -7.39
CA LEU A 351 22.46 33.63 -7.81
C LEU A 351 23.71 33.74 -6.94
N GLN A 352 24.23 32.57 -6.55
CA GLN A 352 25.49 32.48 -5.82
C GLN A 352 26.69 32.68 -6.78
N PRO A 353 27.83 33.21 -6.31
CA PRO A 353 29.01 33.42 -7.14
C PRO A 353 29.51 32.17 -7.87
N ASP A 354 29.35 31.02 -7.24
CA ASP A 354 29.77 29.72 -7.79
C ASP A 354 28.68 29.02 -8.62
N THR A 355 27.57 29.74 -8.95
CA THR A 355 26.56 29.18 -9.86
C THR A 355 27.14 28.97 -11.24
N THR A 356 27.04 27.73 -11.75
CA THR A 356 27.50 27.39 -13.10
C THR A 356 26.71 28.16 -14.16
N VAL A 357 27.42 28.91 -15.01
CA VAL A 357 26.89 29.61 -16.17
C VAL A 357 26.99 28.72 -17.40
N ALA A 358 28.13 28.01 -17.56
CA ALA A 358 28.31 27.06 -18.62
C ALA A 358 29.15 25.85 -18.14
N ASN A 359 28.57 24.68 -18.22
CA ASN A 359 29.24 23.45 -17.82
C ASN A 359 30.41 23.13 -18.76
N LEU A 360 31.55 22.74 -18.19
CA LEU A 360 32.76 22.33 -18.86
C LEU A 360 33.35 23.40 -19.84
N ALA A 361 32.93 24.66 -19.73
CA ALA A 361 33.37 25.72 -20.65
C ALA A 361 34.84 26.12 -20.44
N LYS A 362 35.46 25.79 -19.32
CA LYS A 362 36.88 26.00 -19.04
C LYS A 362 37.69 24.69 -19.09
N LEU A 363 37.09 23.61 -19.66
CA LEU A 363 37.77 22.32 -19.73
C LEU A 363 39.09 22.46 -20.51
N ASP A 364 40.17 22.16 -19.82
CA ASP A 364 41.55 22.25 -20.32
C ASP A 364 42.12 20.82 -20.42
N PRO A 365 42.96 20.49 -21.44
CA PRO A 365 43.63 19.21 -21.54
C PRO A 365 44.50 18.83 -20.33
N GLN A 366 44.91 19.81 -19.51
CA GLN A 366 45.71 19.62 -18.30
C GLN A 366 44.82 19.57 -17.02
N ALA A 367 43.47 19.70 -17.14
CA ALA A 367 42.59 19.60 -15.98
C ALA A 367 42.72 18.25 -15.29
N SER A 368 42.67 18.24 -13.96
CA SER A 368 42.75 17.01 -13.20
C SER A 368 41.52 16.12 -13.45
N LYS A 369 41.69 14.81 -13.31
CA LYS A 369 40.56 13.87 -13.47
C LYS A 369 39.48 14.13 -12.43
N GLU A 370 39.87 14.58 -11.24
CA GLU A 370 39.00 14.95 -10.14
C GLU A 370 38.11 16.15 -10.53
N ASP A 371 38.68 17.21 -11.07
CA ASP A 371 37.97 18.42 -11.48
C ASP A 371 37.03 18.11 -12.67
N ILE A 372 37.49 17.32 -13.62
CA ILE A 372 36.67 16.83 -14.75
C ILE A 372 35.51 16.00 -14.26
N ALA A 373 35.74 15.08 -13.33
CA ALA A 373 34.69 14.24 -12.74
C ALA A 373 33.64 15.07 -12.00
N ALA A 374 34.06 16.08 -11.22
CA ALA A 374 33.18 17.02 -10.56
C ALA A 374 32.31 17.81 -11.55
N GLY A 375 32.92 18.33 -12.63
CA GLY A 375 32.18 19.04 -13.68
C GLY A 375 31.19 18.16 -14.43
N ILE A 376 31.54 16.92 -14.78
CA ILE A 376 30.64 15.95 -15.42
C ILE A 376 29.46 15.64 -14.50
N TYR A 377 29.73 15.42 -13.21
CA TYR A 377 28.72 15.09 -12.23
C TYR A 377 27.72 16.24 -12.07
N ASN A 378 28.24 17.47 -11.96
CA ASN A 378 27.42 18.69 -11.92
C ASN A 378 26.59 18.84 -13.19
N LEU A 379 27.19 18.71 -14.38
CA LEU A 379 26.49 18.80 -15.65
C LEU A 379 25.24 17.92 -15.68
N VAL A 380 25.36 16.65 -15.29
CA VAL A 380 24.22 15.70 -15.33
C VAL A 380 23.15 16.08 -14.31
N PHE A 381 23.50 16.26 -13.04
CA PHE A 381 22.50 16.49 -11.99
C PHE A 381 21.90 17.90 -12.01
N GLN A 382 22.68 18.92 -12.31
CA GLN A 382 22.18 20.28 -12.46
C GLN A 382 21.21 20.36 -13.66
N SER A 383 21.58 19.84 -14.81
CA SER A 383 20.72 19.88 -16.00
C SER A 383 19.43 19.09 -15.79
N LEU A 384 19.50 17.89 -15.22
CA LEU A 384 18.30 17.09 -14.88
C LEU A 384 17.42 17.82 -13.87
N GLY A 385 18.03 18.45 -12.85
CA GLY A 385 17.33 19.22 -11.85
C GLY A 385 16.59 20.44 -12.43
N VAL A 386 17.25 21.18 -13.32
CA VAL A 386 16.66 22.36 -14.01
C VAL A 386 15.54 21.92 -14.95
N MET A 387 15.72 20.88 -15.76
CA MET A 387 14.66 20.31 -16.60
C MET A 387 13.47 19.85 -15.78
N ALA A 388 13.70 19.20 -14.66
CA ALA A 388 12.65 18.78 -13.75
C ALA A 388 11.91 20.00 -13.15
N ALA A 389 12.62 21.03 -12.73
CA ALA A 389 12.02 22.25 -12.23
C ALA A 389 11.15 22.95 -13.30
N PHE A 390 11.59 23.00 -14.55
CA PHE A 390 10.80 23.54 -15.66
C PHE A 390 9.57 22.69 -15.96
N ALA A 391 9.70 21.35 -15.93
CA ALA A 391 8.57 20.45 -16.13
C ALA A 391 7.48 20.63 -15.06
N THR A 392 7.80 21.14 -13.85
CA THR A 392 6.78 21.40 -12.82
C THR A 392 6.00 22.69 -13.06
N LYS A 393 6.45 23.61 -13.93
CA LYS A 393 5.80 24.95 -14.10
C LYS A 393 4.34 24.85 -14.55
N GLY A 394 3.97 23.81 -15.31
CA GLY A 394 2.60 23.55 -15.74
C GLY A 394 1.84 22.57 -14.83
N LEU A 395 2.43 22.11 -13.73
CA LEU A 395 1.84 21.13 -12.83
C LEU A 395 1.37 21.77 -11.52
N LEU A 396 0.29 21.24 -10.94
CA LEU A 396 -0.21 21.66 -9.61
C LEU A 396 0.64 21.07 -8.46
N THR A 397 1.95 20.97 -8.67
CA THR A 397 2.90 20.47 -7.66
C THR A 397 4.28 21.06 -7.90
N ARG A 398 5.03 21.22 -6.80
CA ARG A 398 6.44 21.57 -6.80
C ARG A 398 7.33 20.47 -6.21
N LYS A 399 6.74 19.28 -5.97
CA LYS A 399 7.46 18.12 -5.46
C LYS A 399 7.99 17.32 -6.64
N ILE A 400 9.28 17.06 -6.62
CA ILE A 400 10.00 16.26 -7.62
C ILE A 400 10.59 15.06 -6.90
N VAL A 401 10.19 13.86 -7.31
CA VAL A 401 10.75 12.61 -6.78
C VAL A 401 11.79 12.10 -7.78
N MET A 402 13.05 12.04 -7.35
CA MET A 402 14.16 11.53 -8.17
C MET A 402 14.43 10.07 -7.81
N VAL A 403 14.40 9.19 -8.80
CA VAL A 403 14.68 7.76 -8.63
C VAL A 403 15.70 7.26 -9.64
N GLY A 404 16.30 6.13 -9.35
CA GLY A 404 17.37 5.55 -10.16
C GLY A 404 18.67 5.40 -9.36
N THR A 405 19.51 4.45 -9.73
CA THR A 405 20.70 4.08 -8.95
C THR A 405 21.64 5.27 -8.75
N ILE A 406 21.87 6.07 -9.80
CA ILE A 406 22.82 7.19 -9.72
C ILE A 406 22.35 8.34 -8.82
N THR A 407 21.07 8.43 -8.49
CA THR A 407 20.55 9.49 -7.57
C THR A 407 20.95 9.25 -6.12
N GLN A 408 21.38 8.06 -5.76
CA GLN A 408 21.76 7.69 -4.40
C GLN A 408 23.23 7.95 -4.07
N TYR A 409 24.04 8.33 -5.08
CA TYR A 409 25.44 8.61 -4.85
C TYR A 409 25.65 9.97 -4.16
N PRO A 410 26.74 10.09 -3.39
CA PRO A 410 27.11 11.35 -2.74
C PRO A 410 27.15 12.53 -3.71
N GLY A 411 26.81 13.72 -3.25
CA GLY A 411 26.82 14.94 -4.04
C GLY A 411 25.56 15.24 -4.86
N ALA A 412 24.80 14.22 -5.32
CA ALA A 412 23.57 14.44 -6.09
C ALA A 412 22.57 15.32 -5.34
N ALA A 413 22.36 15.04 -4.05
CA ALA A 413 21.45 15.80 -3.20
C ALA A 413 21.88 17.27 -3.03
N ALA A 414 23.16 17.55 -2.92
CA ALA A 414 23.70 18.91 -2.77
C ALA A 414 23.49 19.74 -4.04
N ILE A 415 23.75 19.16 -5.22
CA ILE A 415 23.51 19.82 -6.50
C ILE A 415 22.01 20.12 -6.68
N LEU A 416 21.16 19.12 -6.40
CA LEU A 416 19.72 19.27 -6.50
C LEU A 416 19.17 20.28 -5.48
N ASP A 417 19.76 20.43 -4.28
CA ASP A 417 19.36 21.43 -3.30
C ASP A 417 19.65 22.88 -3.81
N THR A 418 20.76 23.07 -4.50
CA THR A 418 21.08 24.34 -5.16
C THR A 418 20.02 24.69 -6.21
N VAL A 419 19.64 23.73 -7.05
CA VAL A 419 18.57 23.90 -8.05
C VAL A 419 17.21 24.14 -7.35
N ALA A 420 16.94 23.40 -6.26
CA ALA A 420 15.71 23.53 -5.48
C ALA A 420 15.51 24.96 -4.95
N LYS A 421 16.56 25.53 -4.37
CA LYS A 421 16.53 26.92 -3.84
C LYS A 421 16.27 27.92 -4.96
N LEU A 422 16.95 27.80 -6.09
CA LEU A 422 16.83 28.70 -7.22
C LEU A 422 15.41 28.67 -7.84
N HIS A 423 14.86 27.48 -8.05
CA HIS A 423 13.58 27.28 -8.73
C HIS A 423 12.36 27.15 -7.80
N ARG A 424 12.58 27.19 -6.46
CA ARG A 424 11.54 27.04 -5.44
C ARG A 424 10.75 25.73 -5.60
N VAL A 425 11.46 24.63 -5.83
CA VAL A 425 10.94 23.28 -5.90
C VAL A 425 11.48 22.43 -4.76
N LYS A 426 10.93 21.24 -4.55
CA LYS A 426 11.41 20.28 -3.54
C LYS A 426 11.77 18.97 -4.19
N PHE A 427 13.05 18.62 -4.18
CA PHE A 427 13.52 17.28 -4.56
C PHE A 427 13.38 16.30 -3.39
N ILE A 428 13.01 15.08 -3.71
CA ILE A 428 12.87 13.96 -2.78
C ILE A 428 13.55 12.77 -3.43
N ILE A 429 14.60 12.27 -2.81
CA ILE A 429 15.27 11.01 -3.20
C ILE A 429 14.85 9.97 -2.16
N PRO A 430 13.99 9.00 -2.51
CA PRO A 430 13.54 7.99 -1.55
C PRO A 430 14.67 7.01 -1.21
N GLU A 431 14.58 6.40 -0.05
CA GLU A 431 15.39 5.24 0.29
C GLU A 431 15.20 4.15 -0.76
N ASN A 432 16.25 3.46 -1.15
CA ASN A 432 16.24 2.48 -2.25
C ASN A 432 15.79 3.05 -3.61
N ALA A 433 16.09 4.32 -3.90
CA ALA A 433 15.71 4.99 -5.16
C ALA A 433 16.05 4.17 -6.42
N GLY A 434 17.13 3.38 -6.38
CA GLY A 434 17.54 2.51 -7.49
C GLY A 434 16.60 1.33 -7.75
N PHE A 435 15.77 0.93 -6.78
CA PHE A 435 14.90 -0.25 -6.85
C PHE A 435 13.41 0.09 -6.90
N ILE A 436 13.06 1.36 -6.99
CA ILE A 436 11.66 1.84 -6.92
C ILE A 436 10.78 1.19 -7.98
N THR A 437 11.28 0.99 -9.18
CA THR A 437 10.53 0.35 -10.28
C THR A 437 10.24 -1.11 -9.98
N ALA A 438 11.24 -1.87 -9.52
CA ALA A 438 11.07 -3.27 -9.10
C ALA A 438 10.11 -3.38 -7.90
N MET A 439 10.26 -2.51 -6.90
CA MET A 439 9.35 -2.47 -5.74
C MET A 439 7.91 -2.17 -6.16
N GLY A 440 7.73 -1.23 -7.09
CA GLY A 440 6.41 -0.86 -7.60
C GLY A 440 5.76 -1.93 -8.47
N ALA A 441 6.55 -2.71 -9.22
CA ALA A 441 6.05 -3.87 -9.94
C ALA A 441 5.47 -4.93 -8.99
N ALA A 442 6.11 -5.13 -7.83
CA ALA A 442 5.65 -6.06 -6.80
C ALA A 442 4.47 -5.54 -5.96
N THR A 443 4.09 -4.27 -6.11
CA THR A 443 3.01 -3.67 -5.34
C THR A 443 1.67 -3.89 -6.03
N GLU A 444 0.75 -4.59 -5.37
CA GLU A 444 -0.65 -4.67 -5.80
C GLU A 444 -1.43 -3.38 -5.45
N TYR A 445 -2.57 -3.20 -6.17
CA TYR A 445 -3.57 -2.18 -5.87
C TYR A 445 -4.20 -2.33 -4.48
#